data_286d3dce177e728cb7b30ada1db9087c
#
_entry.id   286d3dce177e728cb7b30ada1db9087c
#
_cell.length_a   1.000
_cell.length_b   1.000
_cell.length_c   1.000
_cell.angle_alpha   90.00
_cell.angle_beta   90.00
_cell.angle_gamma   90.00
#
_symmetry.space_group_name_H-M   'P 1'
#
loop_
_entity.id
_entity.type
_entity.pdbx_description
1 polymer ?
#
loop_
_entity_poly.entity_id
_entity_poly.type
_entity_poly.pdbx_seq_one_letter_code
_entity_poly.pdbx_strand_id
1 'polypeptide(L)'
;MRQIRKSKFWGPSRLLIFSFLAIILVGSLCLMFPQAVHGDSLSFIDALFTSTSATCVTGLIVVDTGSKFTMLGQVIIIILIQLGGLGIMTFSTFFAFIFIGRFSLSGREVIQETLTQSPIKNIAGLLRAIFLFTIIIELIGATLLALCFWLQYPLTKSLYYGIFHSVSAFCNAGFALFRNSFMDYQGDWKINFIILILIILGGIGFVVLNELKRFVFQKRRKTETSFSFHSKIVLITTAILIIGGMSIIFLFEYKNVLHQKPLGTKFLASLFQSVTSRTAGFNTVDISLLTNSSLFFIIILMFIGASPGSCGGGVKTTTAGVIFAMLRARFQNREDVNILNRRIPEDIVSKAISVTFFSIFIILLSTILITTVEMHDLSHQESRGLFLETLFEVVSAFGTVGLSTGLTPNLTVFGKFVLIVTMFVGRVGPLTIALAIGNRQISKFKFAQEKLLIG
;
A
#
# COMPACT_ATOMS: atom_id res chain seq x y z
N MET A 1 18.38 14.63 -40.78
CA MET A 1 18.06 14.15 -39.41
C MET A 1 16.79 14.86 -38.94
N ARG A 2 15.62 14.25 -39.06
CA ARG A 2 14.35 14.77 -38.55
C ARG A 2 14.32 14.53 -37.05
N GLN A 3 14.49 15.58 -36.26
CA GLN A 3 14.13 15.55 -34.85
C GLN A 3 12.63 15.25 -34.75
N ILE A 4 12.30 14.04 -34.32
CA ILE A 4 10.94 13.67 -33.94
C ILE A 4 10.62 14.56 -32.71
N ARG A 5 9.82 15.59 -32.93
CA ARG A 5 9.22 16.44 -31.92
C ARG A 5 8.41 15.54 -31.00
N LYS A 6 9.03 14.99 -29.93
CA LYS A 6 8.31 14.23 -28.90
C LYS A 6 7.19 15.14 -28.41
N SER A 7 5.95 14.75 -28.62
CA SER A 7 4.79 15.49 -28.18
C SER A 7 4.93 15.71 -26.67
N LYS A 8 4.95 16.95 -26.25
CA LYS A 8 5.14 17.41 -24.86
C LYS A 8 4.05 16.88 -23.88
N PHE A 9 3.05 16.19 -24.43
CA PHE A 9 1.84 15.74 -23.71
C PHE A 9 2.00 14.38 -23.00
N TRP A 10 2.91 13.48 -23.41
CA TRP A 10 3.02 12.10 -22.93
C TRP A 10 4.31 11.89 -22.13
N GLY A 11 4.43 12.59 -20.99
CA GLY A 11 5.48 12.28 -20.03
C GLY A 11 5.21 10.96 -19.28
N PRO A 12 6.27 10.27 -18.75
CA PRO A 12 6.13 9.01 -18.03
C PRO A 12 5.09 9.05 -16.91
N SER A 13 5.11 10.11 -16.09
CA SER A 13 4.18 10.30 -14.97
C SER A 13 2.71 10.42 -15.41
N ARG A 14 2.45 11.12 -16.54
CA ARG A 14 1.09 11.24 -17.10
C ARG A 14 0.58 9.93 -17.65
N LEU A 15 1.44 9.16 -18.34
CA LEU A 15 1.08 7.84 -18.86
C LEU A 15 0.69 6.90 -17.71
N LEU A 16 1.40 6.93 -16.60
CA LEU A 16 1.08 6.15 -15.40
C LEU A 16 -0.29 6.54 -14.84
N ILE A 17 -0.57 7.82 -14.66
CA ILE A 17 -1.85 8.33 -14.16
C ILE A 17 -3.01 7.87 -15.05
N PHE A 18 -2.91 8.09 -16.37
CA PHE A 18 -3.98 7.73 -17.32
C PHE A 18 -4.20 6.21 -17.39
N SER A 19 -3.16 5.40 -17.28
CA SER A 19 -3.31 3.94 -17.28
C SER A 19 -4.01 3.43 -16.01
N PHE A 20 -3.73 4.00 -14.84
CA PHE A 20 -4.47 3.70 -13.61
C PHE A 20 -5.94 4.12 -13.72
N LEU A 21 -6.22 5.34 -14.18
CA LEU A 21 -7.59 5.82 -14.38
C LEU A 21 -8.37 4.94 -15.36
N ALA A 22 -7.76 4.55 -16.48
CA ALA A 22 -8.41 3.69 -17.46
C ALA A 22 -8.79 2.33 -16.86
N ILE A 23 -7.90 1.68 -16.10
CA ILE A 23 -8.19 0.39 -15.47
C ILE A 23 -9.28 0.54 -14.41
N ILE A 24 -9.26 1.60 -13.60
CA ILE A 24 -10.29 1.89 -12.61
C ILE A 24 -11.66 2.05 -13.28
N LEU A 25 -11.74 2.82 -14.37
CA LEU A 25 -13.00 3.03 -15.09
C LEU A 25 -13.50 1.73 -15.75
N VAL A 26 -12.63 0.99 -16.42
CA VAL A 26 -12.99 -0.31 -17.03
C VAL A 26 -13.44 -1.29 -15.93
N GLY A 27 -12.70 -1.38 -14.83
CA GLY A 27 -13.05 -2.22 -13.68
C GLY A 27 -14.41 -1.85 -13.08
N SER A 28 -14.71 -0.55 -12.93
CA SER A 28 -16.01 -0.10 -12.41
C SER A 28 -17.16 -0.51 -13.33
N LEU A 29 -16.99 -0.36 -14.65
CA LEU A 29 -17.98 -0.80 -15.62
C LEU A 29 -18.18 -2.32 -15.57
N CYS A 30 -17.11 -3.10 -15.46
CA CYS A 30 -17.21 -4.56 -15.32
C CYS A 30 -17.92 -4.98 -14.02
N LEU A 31 -17.71 -4.28 -12.91
CA LEU A 31 -18.38 -4.58 -11.64
C LEU A 31 -19.87 -4.17 -11.62
N MET A 32 -20.31 -3.30 -12.53
CA MET A 32 -21.72 -2.93 -12.68
C MET A 32 -22.55 -3.97 -13.46
N PHE A 33 -21.92 -4.94 -14.14
CA PHE A 33 -22.67 -5.98 -14.83
C PHE A 33 -23.55 -6.77 -13.86
N PRO A 34 -24.84 -7.04 -14.21
CA PRO A 34 -25.74 -7.79 -13.32
C PRO A 34 -25.23 -9.16 -12.92
N GLN A 35 -24.39 -9.79 -13.77
CA GLN A 35 -23.78 -11.08 -13.49
C GLN A 35 -22.64 -11.02 -12.46
N ALA A 36 -22.09 -9.83 -12.18
CA ALA A 36 -20.99 -9.64 -11.23
C ALA A 36 -21.44 -9.46 -9.78
N VAL A 37 -22.74 -9.20 -9.56
CA VAL A 37 -23.31 -8.92 -8.23
C VAL A 37 -24.51 -9.81 -7.93
N HIS A 38 -24.76 -10.06 -6.63
CA HIS A 38 -25.97 -10.73 -6.15
C HIS A 38 -27.03 -9.67 -5.80
N GLY A 39 -28.30 -9.94 -6.21
CA GLY A 39 -29.43 -9.04 -5.93
C GLY A 39 -29.39 -7.76 -6.77
N ASP A 40 -29.69 -6.62 -6.14
CA ASP A 40 -29.77 -5.33 -6.82
C ASP A 40 -28.43 -4.87 -7.40
N SER A 41 -28.52 -4.13 -8.51
CA SER A 41 -27.35 -3.56 -9.20
C SER A 41 -26.54 -2.63 -8.28
N LEU A 42 -25.24 -2.64 -8.43
CA LEU A 42 -24.35 -1.74 -7.69
C LEU A 42 -24.46 -0.32 -8.24
N SER A 43 -24.47 0.68 -7.35
CA SER A 43 -24.40 2.07 -7.78
C SER A 43 -23.07 2.36 -8.49
N PHE A 44 -23.05 3.33 -9.41
CA PHE A 44 -21.81 3.69 -10.10
C PHE A 44 -20.70 4.11 -9.12
N ILE A 45 -21.05 4.86 -8.06
CA ILE A 45 -20.07 5.32 -7.08
C ILE A 45 -19.50 4.16 -6.26
N ASP A 46 -20.29 3.15 -5.91
CA ASP A 46 -19.85 1.99 -5.16
C ASP A 46 -19.00 1.05 -6.05
N ALA A 47 -19.36 0.92 -7.34
CA ALA A 47 -18.55 0.22 -8.33
C ALA A 47 -17.20 0.91 -8.55
N LEU A 48 -17.21 2.24 -8.69
CA LEU A 48 -16.01 3.06 -8.85
C LEU A 48 -15.12 2.98 -7.60
N PHE A 49 -15.72 3.05 -6.41
CA PHE A 49 -15.01 2.91 -5.13
C PHE A 49 -14.33 1.55 -5.03
N THR A 50 -15.07 0.46 -5.27
CA THR A 50 -14.54 -0.90 -5.19
C THR A 50 -13.44 -1.14 -6.22
N SER A 51 -13.64 -0.69 -7.48
CA SER A 51 -12.63 -0.77 -8.52
C SER A 51 -11.37 0.03 -8.18
N THR A 52 -11.52 1.24 -7.62
CA THR A 52 -10.39 2.06 -7.17
C THR A 52 -9.66 1.40 -6.02
N SER A 53 -10.39 0.92 -5.01
CA SER A 53 -9.83 0.23 -3.86
C SER A 53 -9.06 -1.02 -4.28
N ALA A 54 -9.60 -1.83 -5.20
CA ALA A 54 -8.93 -3.01 -5.73
C ALA A 54 -7.68 -2.65 -6.57
N THR A 55 -7.79 -1.69 -7.49
CA THR A 55 -6.68 -1.29 -8.37
C THR A 55 -5.58 -0.55 -7.60
N CYS A 56 -5.94 0.29 -6.63
CA CYS A 56 -4.98 0.95 -5.76
C CYS A 56 -4.47 0.02 -4.64
N VAL A 57 -5.03 -1.20 -4.56
CA VAL A 57 -4.64 -2.20 -3.56
C VAL A 57 -4.83 -1.65 -2.15
N THR A 58 -5.99 -1.07 -1.89
CA THR A 58 -6.29 -0.42 -0.61
C THR A 58 -7.03 -1.35 0.34
N GLY A 59 -8.17 -1.94 -0.09
CA GLY A 59 -8.95 -2.84 0.76
C GLY A 59 -10.11 -2.18 1.53
N LEU A 60 -10.30 -0.87 1.41
CA LEU A 60 -11.53 -0.24 1.89
C LEU A 60 -12.71 -0.73 1.07
N ILE A 61 -13.81 -1.09 1.73
CA ILE A 61 -15.00 -1.63 1.10
C ILE A 61 -16.23 -0.80 1.48
N VAL A 62 -17.11 -0.60 0.51
CA VAL A 62 -18.44 0.02 0.69
C VAL A 62 -19.55 -1.04 0.74
N VAL A 63 -19.27 -2.23 0.22
CA VAL A 63 -20.13 -3.41 0.28
C VAL A 63 -19.28 -4.64 0.59
N ASP A 64 -19.85 -5.61 1.28
CA ASP A 64 -19.14 -6.85 1.62
C ASP A 64 -18.79 -7.66 0.36
N THR A 65 -17.49 -7.99 0.22
CA THR A 65 -16.98 -8.64 -0.99
C THR A 65 -17.47 -10.07 -1.15
N GLY A 66 -17.60 -10.81 -0.05
CA GLY A 66 -17.96 -12.22 -0.09
C GLY A 66 -19.44 -12.45 -0.39
N SER A 67 -20.33 -11.57 0.07
CA SER A 67 -21.78 -11.74 -0.05
C SER A 67 -22.38 -10.95 -1.22
N LYS A 68 -21.86 -9.75 -1.52
CA LYS A 68 -22.42 -8.90 -2.58
C LYS A 68 -21.97 -9.30 -3.98
N PHE A 69 -20.71 -9.71 -4.15
CA PHE A 69 -20.18 -10.07 -5.46
C PHE A 69 -20.29 -11.56 -5.74
N THR A 70 -20.73 -11.89 -6.95
CA THR A 70 -20.70 -13.27 -7.48
C THR A 70 -19.25 -13.72 -7.68
N MET A 71 -19.04 -15.00 -7.99
CA MET A 71 -17.71 -15.50 -8.33
C MET A 71 -17.06 -14.70 -9.48
N LEU A 72 -17.85 -14.25 -10.46
CA LEU A 72 -17.37 -13.42 -11.56
C LEU A 72 -16.91 -12.05 -11.05
N GLY A 73 -17.71 -11.39 -10.20
CA GLY A 73 -17.32 -10.10 -9.59
C GLY A 73 -16.07 -10.22 -8.73
N GLN A 74 -15.96 -11.28 -7.93
CA GLN A 74 -14.77 -11.56 -7.11
C GLN A 74 -13.52 -11.82 -7.97
N VAL A 75 -13.65 -12.50 -9.12
CA VAL A 75 -12.56 -12.72 -10.08
C VAL A 75 -12.14 -11.38 -10.72
N ILE A 76 -13.08 -10.50 -11.07
CA ILE A 76 -12.76 -9.15 -11.55
C ILE A 76 -11.95 -8.40 -10.49
N ILE A 77 -12.35 -8.44 -9.23
CA ILE A 77 -11.63 -7.81 -8.11
C ILE A 77 -10.21 -8.37 -7.99
N ILE A 78 -10.01 -9.70 -8.05
CA ILE A 78 -8.65 -10.30 -8.02
C ILE A 78 -7.79 -9.80 -9.18
N ILE A 79 -8.34 -9.72 -10.39
CA ILE A 79 -7.61 -9.23 -11.57
C ILE A 79 -7.20 -7.77 -11.36
N LEU A 80 -8.08 -6.93 -10.83
CA LEU A 80 -7.77 -5.53 -10.52
C LEU A 80 -6.68 -5.42 -9.46
N ILE A 81 -6.75 -6.24 -8.40
CA ILE A 81 -5.73 -6.33 -7.35
C ILE A 81 -4.37 -6.72 -7.95
N GLN A 82 -4.34 -7.72 -8.81
CA GLN A 82 -3.10 -8.21 -9.41
C GLN A 82 -2.47 -7.18 -10.35
N LEU A 83 -3.29 -6.50 -11.17
CA LEU A 83 -2.84 -5.41 -12.03
C LEU A 83 -2.29 -4.23 -11.22
N GLY A 84 -2.97 -3.87 -10.15
CA GLY A 84 -2.58 -2.79 -9.25
C GLY A 84 -1.36 -3.11 -8.40
N GLY A 85 -1.30 -4.32 -7.84
CA GLY A 85 -0.22 -4.78 -6.94
C GLY A 85 1.13 -4.87 -7.63
N LEU A 86 1.18 -5.49 -8.80
CA LEU A 86 2.40 -5.55 -9.61
C LEU A 86 2.79 -4.20 -10.22
N GLY A 87 1.87 -3.23 -10.21
CA GLY A 87 2.03 -1.97 -10.90
C GLY A 87 1.71 -2.08 -12.40
N ILE A 88 0.78 -1.28 -12.84
CA ILE A 88 0.23 -1.33 -14.21
C ILE A 88 1.32 -1.20 -15.27
N MET A 89 2.34 -0.37 -15.01
CA MET A 89 3.45 -0.17 -15.95
C MET A 89 4.40 -1.37 -16.00
N THR A 90 4.65 -2.01 -14.86
CA THR A 90 5.42 -3.26 -14.80
C THR A 90 4.71 -4.34 -15.62
N PHE A 91 3.39 -4.44 -15.44
CA PHE A 91 2.54 -5.40 -16.14
C PHE A 91 2.50 -5.12 -17.65
N SER A 92 2.15 -3.90 -18.06
CA SER A 92 2.07 -3.52 -19.49
C SER A 92 3.41 -3.66 -20.21
N THR A 93 4.52 -3.30 -19.55
CA THR A 93 5.86 -3.42 -20.15
C THR A 93 6.31 -4.89 -20.26
N PHE A 94 5.92 -5.73 -19.31
CA PHE A 94 6.19 -7.17 -19.36
C PHE A 94 5.46 -7.82 -20.55
N PHE A 95 4.17 -7.53 -20.72
CA PHE A 95 3.40 -8.05 -21.84
C PHE A 95 3.88 -7.49 -23.18
N ALA A 96 4.19 -6.20 -23.26
CA ALA A 96 4.79 -5.62 -24.46
C ALA A 96 6.12 -6.30 -24.82
N PHE A 97 6.92 -6.67 -23.84
CA PHE A 97 8.17 -7.42 -24.08
C PHE A 97 7.92 -8.84 -24.60
N ILE A 98 6.91 -9.55 -24.04
CA ILE A 98 6.56 -10.91 -24.50
C ILE A 98 6.04 -10.88 -25.95
N PHE A 99 5.10 -9.97 -26.25
CA PHE A 99 4.41 -9.95 -27.55
C PHE A 99 5.19 -9.21 -28.65
N ILE A 100 5.94 -8.15 -28.33
CA ILE A 100 6.60 -7.28 -29.30
C ILE A 100 8.13 -7.52 -29.31
N GLY A 101 8.68 -8.14 -28.29
CA GLY A 101 10.12 -8.41 -28.16
C GLY A 101 11.00 -7.18 -27.93
N ARG A 102 10.41 -5.99 -27.79
CA ARG A 102 11.12 -4.71 -27.62
C ARG A 102 10.57 -3.88 -26.49
N PHE A 103 11.44 -3.22 -25.75
CA PHE A 103 11.06 -2.23 -24.77
C PHE A 103 10.92 -0.84 -25.41
N SER A 104 9.83 -0.15 -25.16
CA SER A 104 9.76 1.28 -25.48
C SER A 104 10.68 2.07 -24.54
N LEU A 105 11.27 3.16 -25.04
CA LEU A 105 12.12 4.04 -24.20
C LEU A 105 11.33 4.62 -23.04
N SER A 106 10.06 5.00 -23.26
CA SER A 106 9.16 5.52 -22.22
C SER A 106 8.87 4.47 -21.14
N GLY A 107 8.66 3.20 -21.51
CA GLY A 107 8.45 2.11 -20.54
C GLY A 107 9.67 1.86 -19.65
N ARG A 108 10.89 1.99 -20.20
CA ARG A 108 12.13 1.87 -19.41
C ARG A 108 12.25 2.99 -18.37
N GLU A 109 11.97 4.24 -18.77
CA GLU A 109 12.04 5.41 -17.87
C GLU A 109 11.05 5.27 -16.71
N VAL A 110 9.81 4.86 -16.97
CA VAL A 110 8.78 4.67 -15.93
C VAL A 110 9.15 3.55 -14.96
N ILE A 111 9.66 2.41 -15.44
CA ILE A 111 10.10 1.31 -14.57
C ILE A 111 11.26 1.75 -13.69
N GLN A 112 12.21 2.52 -14.22
CA GLN A 112 13.31 3.07 -13.43
C GLN A 112 12.82 4.03 -12.35
N GLU A 113 11.86 4.90 -12.64
CA GLU A 113 11.27 5.82 -11.66
C GLU A 113 10.48 5.07 -10.58
N THR A 114 9.76 4.01 -10.95
CA THR A 114 8.84 3.30 -10.04
C THR A 114 9.56 2.28 -9.16
N LEU A 115 10.53 1.54 -9.71
CA LEU A 115 11.18 0.43 -9.00
C LEU A 115 12.54 0.81 -8.39
N THR A 116 13.35 1.61 -9.10
CA THR A 116 14.69 1.99 -8.62
C THR A 116 15.11 3.32 -9.25
N GLN A 117 15.72 4.19 -8.48
CA GLN A 117 16.31 5.44 -9.00
C GLN A 117 17.67 5.21 -9.68
N SER A 118 18.13 3.97 -9.79
CA SER A 118 19.42 3.59 -10.38
C SER A 118 19.23 2.93 -11.75
N PRO A 119 20.18 3.13 -12.69
CA PRO A 119 20.10 2.50 -14.01
C PRO A 119 20.14 0.98 -13.90
N ILE A 120 19.08 0.32 -14.35
CA ILE A 120 18.98 -1.15 -14.34
C ILE A 120 19.60 -1.69 -15.64
N LYS A 121 20.69 -2.43 -15.53
CA LYS A 121 21.38 -3.05 -16.69
C LYS A 121 20.50 -4.09 -17.41
N ASN A 122 19.62 -4.80 -16.69
CA ASN A 122 18.76 -5.86 -17.25
C ASN A 122 17.31 -5.73 -16.73
N ILE A 123 16.54 -4.84 -17.35
CA ILE A 123 15.12 -4.63 -17.02
C ILE A 123 14.29 -5.89 -17.31
N ALA A 124 14.55 -6.59 -18.43
CA ALA A 124 13.85 -7.83 -18.77
C ALA A 124 14.00 -8.92 -17.72
N GLY A 125 15.23 -9.11 -17.24
CA GLY A 125 15.52 -10.07 -16.17
C GLY A 125 14.82 -9.71 -14.86
N LEU A 126 14.78 -8.41 -14.52
CA LEU A 126 14.08 -7.94 -13.32
C LEU A 126 12.57 -8.17 -13.43
N LEU A 127 11.94 -7.80 -14.54
CA LEU A 127 10.51 -8.01 -14.76
C LEU A 127 10.13 -9.49 -14.70
N ARG A 128 10.89 -10.34 -15.40
CA ARG A 128 10.68 -11.80 -15.34
C ARG A 128 10.80 -12.33 -13.92
N ALA A 129 11.78 -11.83 -13.14
CA ALA A 129 11.94 -12.22 -11.75
C ALA A 129 10.76 -11.77 -10.89
N ILE A 130 10.25 -10.55 -11.07
CA ILE A 130 9.07 -10.05 -10.34
C ILE A 130 7.87 -10.96 -10.57
N PHE A 131 7.51 -11.24 -11.84
CA PHE A 131 6.37 -12.10 -12.16
C PHE A 131 6.54 -13.52 -11.62
N LEU A 132 7.73 -14.11 -11.80
CA LEU A 132 7.99 -15.46 -11.32
C LEU A 132 7.92 -15.54 -9.79
N PHE A 133 8.46 -14.56 -9.06
CA PHE A 133 8.36 -14.50 -7.61
C PHE A 133 6.92 -14.38 -7.13
N THR A 134 6.17 -13.46 -7.74
CA THR A 134 4.76 -13.28 -7.41
C THR A 134 4.00 -14.58 -7.56
N ILE A 135 4.05 -15.21 -8.73
CA ILE A 135 3.33 -16.47 -8.99
C ILE A 135 3.75 -17.57 -8.02
N ILE A 136 5.05 -17.75 -7.78
CA ILE A 136 5.53 -18.81 -6.88
C ILE A 136 5.06 -18.57 -5.44
N ILE A 137 5.19 -17.34 -4.92
CA ILE A 137 4.82 -17.03 -3.55
C ILE A 137 3.31 -17.13 -3.37
N GLU A 138 2.53 -16.61 -4.33
CA GLU A 138 1.07 -16.71 -4.32
C GLU A 138 0.58 -18.15 -4.40
N LEU A 139 1.17 -18.99 -5.24
CA LEU A 139 0.83 -20.43 -5.33
C LEU A 139 1.15 -21.17 -4.03
N ILE A 140 2.32 -20.93 -3.43
CA ILE A 140 2.69 -21.52 -2.14
C ILE A 140 1.69 -21.07 -1.07
N GLY A 141 1.41 -19.77 -0.97
CA GLY A 141 0.43 -19.21 -0.03
C GLY A 141 -0.96 -19.79 -0.23
N ALA A 142 -1.43 -19.86 -1.48
CA ALA A 142 -2.73 -20.42 -1.84
C ALA A 142 -2.85 -21.89 -1.41
N THR A 143 -1.81 -22.70 -1.67
CA THR A 143 -1.78 -24.11 -1.29
C THR A 143 -1.82 -24.26 0.23
N LEU A 144 -1.00 -23.51 0.96
CA LEU A 144 -0.95 -23.59 2.42
C LEU A 144 -2.28 -23.14 3.06
N LEU A 145 -2.87 -22.02 2.58
CA LEU A 145 -4.18 -21.55 3.04
C LEU A 145 -5.29 -22.55 2.69
N ALA A 146 -5.29 -23.11 1.49
CA ALA A 146 -6.27 -24.11 1.07
C ALA A 146 -6.22 -25.36 1.97
N LEU A 147 -5.03 -25.83 2.34
CA LEU A 147 -4.87 -26.94 3.29
C LEU A 147 -5.41 -26.60 4.69
N CYS A 148 -5.25 -25.37 5.15
CA CYS A 148 -5.84 -24.94 6.42
C CYS A 148 -7.37 -24.87 6.33
N PHE A 149 -7.92 -24.30 5.25
CA PHE A 149 -9.37 -24.18 5.06
C PHE A 149 -10.06 -25.52 4.76
N TRP A 150 -9.35 -26.50 4.21
CA TRP A 150 -9.92 -27.83 3.92
C TRP A 150 -10.43 -28.58 5.16
N LEU A 151 -9.95 -28.21 6.32
CA LEU A 151 -10.48 -28.74 7.58
C LEU A 151 -11.90 -28.25 7.90
N GLN A 152 -12.35 -27.15 7.27
CA GLN A 152 -13.63 -26.49 7.56
C GLN A 152 -14.58 -26.42 6.35
N TYR A 153 -14.05 -26.46 5.13
CA TYR A 153 -14.79 -26.28 3.89
C TYR A 153 -14.51 -27.40 2.88
N PRO A 154 -15.42 -27.65 1.91
CA PRO A 154 -15.17 -28.56 0.79
C PRO A 154 -13.93 -28.12 -0.01
N LEU A 155 -13.21 -29.09 -0.61
CA LEU A 155 -11.92 -28.84 -1.30
C LEU A 155 -11.99 -27.72 -2.35
N THR A 156 -13.05 -27.69 -3.17
CA THR A 156 -13.24 -26.66 -4.21
C THR A 156 -13.32 -25.26 -3.62
N LYS A 157 -14.09 -25.11 -2.52
CA LYS A 157 -14.24 -23.84 -1.80
C LYS A 157 -12.96 -23.44 -1.09
N SER A 158 -12.26 -24.41 -0.49
CA SER A 158 -10.97 -24.20 0.17
C SER A 158 -9.87 -23.73 -0.78
N LEU A 159 -9.81 -24.33 -1.98
CA LEU A 159 -8.90 -23.88 -3.04
C LEU A 159 -9.21 -22.46 -3.49
N TYR A 160 -10.49 -22.14 -3.69
CA TYR A 160 -10.92 -20.80 -4.09
C TYR A 160 -10.57 -19.75 -3.03
N TYR A 161 -10.87 -20.02 -1.76
CA TYR A 161 -10.52 -19.15 -0.65
C TYR A 161 -9.00 -19.00 -0.49
N GLY A 162 -8.25 -20.10 -0.64
CA GLY A 162 -6.79 -20.08 -0.59
C GLY A 162 -6.19 -19.18 -1.67
N ILE A 163 -6.65 -19.30 -2.92
CA ILE A 163 -6.18 -18.48 -4.04
C ILE A 163 -6.53 -16.99 -3.80
N PHE A 164 -7.81 -16.71 -3.48
CA PHE A 164 -8.26 -15.32 -3.27
C PHE A 164 -7.45 -14.62 -2.20
N HIS A 165 -7.36 -15.22 -1.00
CA HIS A 165 -6.69 -14.59 0.13
C HIS A 165 -5.17 -14.55 -0.04
N SER A 166 -4.56 -15.53 -0.75
CA SER A 166 -3.13 -15.49 -1.04
C SER A 166 -2.76 -14.33 -1.95
N VAL A 167 -3.50 -14.13 -3.05
CA VAL A 167 -3.31 -12.99 -3.97
C VAL A 167 -3.56 -11.67 -3.24
N SER A 168 -4.67 -11.56 -2.51
CA SER A 168 -5.02 -10.36 -1.75
C SER A 168 -3.96 -10.02 -0.69
N ALA A 169 -3.42 -11.03 0.02
CA ALA A 169 -2.40 -10.81 1.05
C ALA A 169 -1.03 -10.45 0.48
N PHE A 170 -0.57 -11.15 -0.57
CA PHE A 170 0.70 -10.84 -1.20
C PHE A 170 0.70 -9.46 -1.87
N CYS A 171 -0.39 -9.12 -2.57
CA CYS A 171 -0.56 -7.79 -3.14
C CYS A 171 -0.81 -6.70 -2.08
N ASN A 172 -1.00 -7.05 -0.80
CA ASN A 172 -1.36 -6.12 0.29
C ASN A 172 -2.70 -5.41 0.01
N ALA A 173 -3.72 -6.13 -0.46
CA ALA A 173 -4.96 -5.55 -0.94
C ALA A 173 -6.09 -5.53 0.10
N GLY A 174 -6.03 -6.34 1.14
CA GLY A 174 -7.00 -6.34 2.26
C GLY A 174 -8.40 -6.87 1.94
N PHE A 175 -8.69 -7.27 0.72
CA PHE A 175 -9.97 -7.86 0.37
C PHE A 175 -10.07 -9.28 0.92
N ALA A 176 -11.15 -9.56 1.65
CA ALA A 176 -11.48 -10.88 2.17
C ALA A 176 -12.84 -11.35 1.67
N LEU A 177 -13.02 -12.67 1.55
CA LEU A 177 -14.32 -13.31 1.24
C LEU A 177 -15.10 -13.64 2.51
N PHE A 178 -14.49 -13.42 3.68
CA PHE A 178 -15.16 -13.56 4.98
C PHE A 178 -15.73 -12.20 5.40
N ARG A 179 -16.98 -12.21 5.86
CA ARG A 179 -17.71 -11.00 6.26
C ARG A 179 -16.94 -10.16 7.30
N ASN A 180 -16.29 -10.83 8.25
CA ASN A 180 -15.54 -10.18 9.33
C ASN A 180 -14.02 -10.26 9.09
N SER A 181 -13.55 -10.29 7.84
CA SER A 181 -12.13 -10.51 7.52
C SER A 181 -11.59 -11.78 8.21
N PHE A 182 -10.49 -11.72 8.96
CA PHE A 182 -9.92 -12.87 9.68
C PHE A 182 -10.22 -12.87 11.19
N MET A 183 -11.27 -12.16 11.65
CA MET A 183 -11.62 -12.10 13.07
C MET A 183 -11.96 -13.48 13.65
N ASP A 184 -12.63 -14.35 12.86
CA ASP A 184 -12.97 -15.72 13.26
C ASP A 184 -11.72 -16.62 13.39
N TYR A 185 -10.61 -16.23 12.79
CA TYR A 185 -9.32 -16.93 12.84
C TYR A 185 -8.30 -16.26 13.77
N GLN A 186 -8.72 -15.37 14.67
CA GLN A 186 -7.84 -14.59 15.55
C GLN A 186 -6.81 -15.44 16.30
N GLY A 187 -7.19 -16.63 16.77
CA GLY A 187 -6.33 -17.57 17.50
C GLY A 187 -5.64 -18.62 16.64
N ASP A 188 -5.90 -18.68 15.34
CA ASP A 188 -5.30 -19.69 14.45
C ASP A 188 -3.91 -19.25 14.00
N TRP A 189 -2.88 -19.82 14.62
CA TRP A 189 -1.49 -19.51 14.31
C TRP A 189 -1.11 -19.83 12.87
N LYS A 190 -1.63 -20.91 12.29
CA LYS A 190 -1.26 -21.35 10.95
C LYS A 190 -1.73 -20.33 9.91
N ILE A 191 -3.02 -20.01 9.92
CA ILE A 191 -3.61 -19.05 8.98
C ILE A 191 -2.95 -17.68 9.15
N ASN A 192 -2.84 -17.20 10.40
CA ASN A 192 -2.24 -15.88 10.65
C ASN A 192 -0.79 -15.80 10.19
N PHE A 193 0.06 -16.80 10.47
CA PHE A 193 1.46 -16.78 10.01
C PHE A 193 1.59 -16.80 8.49
N ILE A 194 0.76 -17.58 7.78
CA ILE A 194 0.77 -17.61 6.32
C ILE A 194 0.42 -16.22 5.77
N ILE A 195 -0.65 -15.60 6.26
CA ILE A 195 -1.08 -14.26 5.84
C ILE A 195 0.00 -13.22 6.17
N LEU A 196 0.56 -13.23 7.38
CA LEU A 196 1.62 -12.30 7.79
C LEU A 196 2.85 -12.39 6.90
N ILE A 197 3.30 -13.60 6.56
CA ILE A 197 4.45 -13.81 5.69
C ILE A 197 4.15 -13.27 4.28
N LEU A 198 2.97 -13.53 3.73
CA LEU A 198 2.56 -13.03 2.42
C LEU A 198 2.56 -11.48 2.40
N ILE A 199 1.98 -10.84 3.40
CA ILE A 199 1.95 -9.38 3.55
C ILE A 199 3.37 -8.81 3.62
N ILE A 200 4.24 -9.37 4.47
CA ILE A 200 5.61 -8.90 4.62
C ILE A 200 6.37 -9.05 3.30
N LEU A 201 6.28 -10.21 2.63
CA LEU A 201 6.96 -10.43 1.36
C LEU A 201 6.46 -9.47 0.26
N GLY A 202 5.17 -9.21 0.17
CA GLY A 202 4.60 -8.21 -0.74
C GLY A 202 5.02 -6.77 -0.42
N GLY A 203 5.20 -6.45 0.87
CA GLY A 203 5.48 -5.11 1.38
C GLY A 203 6.95 -4.69 1.42
N ILE A 204 7.92 -5.62 1.37
CA ILE A 204 9.36 -5.28 1.47
C ILE A 204 9.98 -4.80 0.16
N GLY A 205 9.32 -5.02 -0.97
CA GLY A 205 9.78 -4.58 -2.30
C GLY A 205 10.55 -5.64 -3.09
N PHE A 206 10.30 -5.65 -4.39
CA PHE A 206 10.84 -6.68 -5.30
C PHE A 206 12.37 -6.65 -5.42
N VAL A 207 13.01 -5.49 -5.24
CA VAL A 207 14.48 -5.35 -5.24
C VAL A 207 15.06 -6.10 -4.04
N VAL A 208 14.47 -5.90 -2.85
CA VAL A 208 14.89 -6.57 -1.61
C VAL A 208 14.64 -8.08 -1.70
N LEU A 209 13.50 -8.51 -2.26
CA LEU A 209 13.20 -9.93 -2.51
C LEU A 209 14.25 -10.58 -3.43
N ASN A 210 14.67 -9.89 -4.48
CA ASN A 210 15.69 -10.40 -5.39
C ASN A 210 17.08 -10.52 -4.72
N GLU A 211 17.43 -9.56 -3.85
CA GLU A 211 18.65 -9.65 -3.06
C GLU A 211 18.57 -10.76 -2.00
N LEU A 212 17.42 -10.92 -1.34
CA LEU A 212 17.20 -12.01 -0.38
C LEU A 212 17.34 -13.38 -1.04
N LYS A 213 16.77 -13.56 -2.25
CA LYS A 213 17.01 -14.78 -3.04
C LYS A 213 18.49 -15.03 -3.28
N ARG A 214 19.22 -14.00 -3.76
CA ARG A 214 20.67 -14.14 -4.00
C ARG A 214 21.39 -14.53 -2.72
N PHE A 215 21.08 -13.91 -1.60
CA PHE A 215 21.66 -14.22 -0.30
C PHE A 215 21.42 -15.67 0.11
N VAL A 216 20.18 -16.18 -0.03
CA VAL A 216 19.81 -17.55 0.36
C VAL A 216 20.43 -18.59 -0.58
N PHE A 217 20.33 -18.39 -1.91
CA PHE A 217 20.71 -19.41 -2.88
C PHE A 217 22.19 -19.32 -3.33
N GLN A 218 22.84 -18.13 -3.27
CA GLN A 218 24.23 -17.95 -3.71
C GLN A 218 25.26 -18.03 -2.58
N LYS A 219 24.83 -18.03 -1.31
CA LYS A 219 25.71 -18.28 -0.15
C LYS A 219 26.52 -19.57 -0.29
N ARG A 220 26.03 -20.54 -1.07
CA ARG A 220 26.76 -21.79 -1.42
C ARG A 220 27.96 -21.58 -2.36
N ARG A 221 28.08 -20.41 -3.02
CA ARG A 221 29.13 -20.18 -4.04
C ARG A 221 30.29 -19.29 -3.59
N LYS A 222 30.53 -19.11 -2.28
CA LYS A 222 31.68 -18.34 -1.72
C LYS A 222 31.86 -16.91 -2.27
N THR A 223 30.88 -16.32 -2.94
CA THR A 223 30.90 -14.90 -3.31
C THR A 223 30.33 -14.07 -2.15
N GLU A 224 31.02 -12.99 -1.76
CA GLU A 224 30.54 -12.06 -0.74
C GLU A 224 29.22 -11.42 -1.16
N THR A 225 28.12 -11.98 -0.71
CA THR A 225 26.78 -11.43 -0.92
C THR A 225 26.42 -10.57 0.28
N SER A 226 26.69 -9.27 0.20
CA SER A 226 26.18 -8.31 1.19
C SER A 226 24.90 -7.67 0.67
N PHE A 227 23.94 -7.39 1.58
CA PHE A 227 22.77 -6.59 1.23
C PHE A 227 23.20 -5.18 0.82
N SER A 228 22.53 -4.63 -0.21
CA SER A 228 22.70 -3.24 -0.59
C SER A 228 22.29 -2.31 0.57
N PHE A 229 22.80 -1.08 0.54
CA PHE A 229 22.42 -0.05 1.51
C PHE A 229 20.91 0.17 1.58
N HIS A 230 20.25 0.19 0.43
CA HIS A 230 18.79 0.27 0.33
C HIS A 230 18.09 -0.88 1.07
N SER A 231 18.47 -2.12 0.80
CA SER A 231 17.87 -3.30 1.43
C SER A 231 18.09 -3.34 2.94
N LYS A 232 19.25 -2.90 3.42
CA LYS A 232 19.51 -2.79 4.86
C LYS A 232 18.56 -1.80 5.54
N ILE A 233 18.37 -0.61 4.96
CA ILE A 233 17.43 0.39 5.50
C ILE A 233 16.01 -0.17 5.52
N VAL A 234 15.56 -0.78 4.41
CA VAL A 234 14.22 -1.35 4.32
C VAL A 234 14.00 -2.42 5.39
N LEU A 235 14.90 -3.38 5.53
CA LEU A 235 14.76 -4.48 6.48
C LEU A 235 14.78 -3.98 7.94
N ILE A 236 15.70 -3.09 8.28
CA ILE A 236 15.81 -2.52 9.64
C ILE A 236 14.56 -1.71 9.97
N THR A 237 14.14 -0.79 9.11
CA THR A 237 12.95 0.04 9.36
C THR A 237 11.69 -0.83 9.45
N THR A 238 11.57 -1.85 8.59
CA THR A 238 10.46 -2.82 8.64
C THR A 238 10.42 -3.56 9.98
N ALA A 239 11.56 -4.09 10.43
CA ALA A 239 11.65 -4.81 11.71
C ALA A 239 11.30 -3.90 12.90
N ILE A 240 11.83 -2.67 12.94
CA ILE A 240 11.53 -1.70 14.00
C ILE A 240 10.03 -1.38 14.04
N LEU A 241 9.40 -1.14 12.88
CA LEU A 241 7.97 -0.82 12.82
C LEU A 241 7.10 -2.00 13.24
N ILE A 242 7.45 -3.23 12.86
CA ILE A 242 6.69 -4.43 13.23
C ILE A 242 6.82 -4.69 14.74
N ILE A 243 8.03 -4.73 15.26
CA ILE A 243 8.27 -5.05 16.68
C ILE A 243 7.75 -3.92 17.59
N GLY A 244 8.06 -2.68 17.25
CA GLY A 244 7.58 -1.51 17.98
C GLY A 244 6.05 -1.39 17.94
N GLY A 245 5.46 -1.59 16.74
CA GLY A 245 4.01 -1.60 16.56
C GLY A 245 3.32 -2.69 17.36
N MET A 246 3.83 -3.92 17.30
CA MET A 246 3.33 -5.04 18.10
C MET A 246 3.36 -4.72 19.60
N SER A 247 4.49 -4.21 20.08
CA SER A 247 4.69 -3.93 21.52
C SER A 247 3.73 -2.86 22.03
N ILE A 248 3.55 -1.77 21.26
CA ILE A 248 2.68 -0.64 21.66
C ILE A 248 1.20 -1.06 21.60
N ILE A 249 0.77 -1.75 20.53
CA ILE A 249 -0.61 -2.25 20.43
C ILE A 249 -0.90 -3.27 21.54
N PHE A 250 0.03 -4.16 21.83
CA PHE A 250 -0.09 -5.10 22.94
C PHE A 250 -0.31 -4.39 24.28
N LEU A 251 0.46 -3.33 24.56
CA LEU A 251 0.35 -2.58 25.80
C LEU A 251 -0.98 -1.82 25.89
N PHE A 252 -1.41 -1.16 24.84
CA PHE A 252 -2.63 -0.36 24.83
C PHE A 252 -3.90 -1.21 24.91
N GLU A 253 -3.91 -2.37 24.23
CA GLU A 253 -5.09 -3.24 24.14
C GLU A 253 -5.09 -4.37 25.18
N TYR A 254 -4.06 -4.50 26.01
CA TYR A 254 -3.93 -5.60 26.97
C TYR A 254 -5.14 -5.77 27.89
N LYS A 255 -5.75 -4.65 28.33
CA LYS A 255 -6.92 -4.59 29.20
C LYS A 255 -8.24 -4.26 28.47
N ASN A 256 -8.20 -4.10 27.13
CA ASN A 256 -9.36 -3.78 26.29
C ASN A 256 -9.72 -5.00 25.41
N VAL A 257 -9.63 -4.88 24.10
CA VAL A 257 -10.04 -5.93 23.13
C VAL A 257 -9.30 -7.27 23.36
N LEU A 258 -8.10 -7.23 23.93
CA LEU A 258 -7.30 -8.42 24.23
C LEU A 258 -7.51 -8.97 25.64
N HIS A 259 -8.33 -8.34 26.49
CA HIS A 259 -8.38 -8.64 27.94
C HIS A 259 -8.62 -10.12 28.26
N GLN A 260 -9.63 -10.74 27.65
CA GLN A 260 -10.05 -12.13 27.94
C GLN A 260 -9.36 -13.18 27.07
N LYS A 261 -8.38 -12.80 26.23
CA LYS A 261 -7.74 -13.72 25.30
C LYS A 261 -6.51 -14.38 25.94
N PRO A 262 -6.16 -15.63 25.57
CA PRO A 262 -4.91 -16.25 25.96
C PRO A 262 -3.70 -15.42 25.55
N LEU A 263 -2.60 -15.49 26.31
CA LEU A 263 -1.38 -14.71 26.00
C LEU A 263 -0.88 -14.91 24.56
N GLY A 264 -0.89 -16.16 24.08
CA GLY A 264 -0.50 -16.44 22.70
C GLY A 264 -1.36 -15.71 21.67
N THR A 265 -2.68 -15.67 21.86
CA THR A 265 -3.60 -14.93 20.99
C THR A 265 -3.39 -13.43 21.12
N LYS A 266 -3.10 -12.89 22.31
CA LYS A 266 -2.78 -11.47 22.49
C LYS A 266 -1.56 -11.06 21.67
N PHE A 267 -0.47 -11.85 21.72
CA PHE A 267 0.73 -11.61 20.93
C PHE A 267 0.45 -11.70 19.42
N LEU A 268 -0.26 -12.74 19.01
CA LEU A 268 -0.59 -12.98 17.61
C LEU A 268 -1.44 -11.85 17.02
N ALA A 269 -2.49 -11.44 17.74
CA ALA A 269 -3.37 -10.35 17.30
C ALA A 269 -2.62 -9.00 17.26
N SER A 270 -1.77 -8.69 18.24
CA SER A 270 -0.96 -7.48 18.25
C SER A 270 0.07 -7.46 17.11
N LEU A 271 0.71 -8.61 16.85
CA LEU A 271 1.63 -8.76 15.71
C LEU A 271 0.88 -8.60 14.39
N PHE A 272 -0.29 -9.25 14.26
CA PHE A 272 -1.11 -9.15 13.05
C PHE A 272 -1.52 -7.71 12.79
N GLN A 273 -2.00 -7.01 13.82
CA GLN A 273 -2.44 -5.63 13.70
C GLN A 273 -1.28 -4.67 13.37
N SER A 274 -0.08 -4.92 13.91
CA SER A 274 1.12 -4.15 13.57
C SER A 274 1.56 -4.36 12.11
N VAL A 275 1.48 -5.59 11.60
CA VAL A 275 1.86 -5.89 10.21
C VAL A 275 0.81 -5.37 9.24
N THR A 276 -0.48 -5.59 9.53
CA THR A 276 -1.58 -5.21 8.63
C THR A 276 -1.72 -3.71 8.47
N SER A 277 -1.45 -2.92 9.52
CA SER A 277 -1.45 -1.44 9.44
C SER A 277 -0.42 -0.87 8.46
N ARG A 278 0.51 -1.70 7.99
CA ARG A 278 1.48 -1.35 6.96
C ARG A 278 1.02 -1.80 5.58
N THR A 279 -0.13 -1.30 5.16
CA THR A 279 -0.74 -1.45 3.83
C THR A 279 -1.33 -2.82 3.50
N ALA A 280 -1.87 -3.57 4.47
CA ALA A 280 -2.44 -4.89 4.16
C ALA A 280 -3.96 -4.99 4.32
N GLY A 281 -4.56 -4.29 5.29
CA GLY A 281 -6.01 -4.10 5.41
C GLY A 281 -6.80 -5.24 6.03
N PHE A 282 -6.22 -6.40 6.26
CA PHE A 282 -6.89 -7.47 6.98
C PHE A 282 -6.95 -7.19 8.48
N ASN A 283 -8.01 -7.62 9.14
CA ASN A 283 -8.13 -7.49 10.58
C ASN A 283 -8.48 -8.82 11.25
N THR A 284 -7.91 -9.04 12.43
CA THR A 284 -8.22 -10.17 13.32
C THR A 284 -8.90 -9.69 14.60
N VAL A 285 -9.04 -8.38 14.74
CA VAL A 285 -9.78 -7.72 15.82
C VAL A 285 -10.72 -6.69 15.23
N ASP A 286 -11.78 -6.39 15.92
CA ASP A 286 -12.69 -5.29 15.51
C ASP A 286 -12.00 -3.96 15.78
N ILE A 287 -11.76 -3.20 14.72
CA ILE A 287 -11.06 -1.91 14.77
C ILE A 287 -11.88 -0.87 15.51
N SER A 288 -13.21 -0.93 15.41
CA SER A 288 -14.12 0.02 16.09
C SER A 288 -14.07 -0.08 17.61
N LEU A 289 -13.65 -1.22 18.15
CA LEU A 289 -13.54 -1.48 19.57
C LEU A 289 -12.16 -1.14 20.18
N LEU A 290 -11.21 -0.69 19.35
CA LEU A 290 -9.88 -0.30 19.83
C LEU A 290 -9.94 1.01 20.62
N THR A 291 -8.99 1.17 21.54
CA THR A 291 -8.84 2.44 22.27
C THR A 291 -8.43 3.58 21.33
N ASN A 292 -8.81 4.81 21.67
CA ASN A 292 -8.40 6.01 20.91
C ASN A 292 -6.88 6.12 20.77
N SER A 293 -6.14 5.69 21.79
CA SER A 293 -4.67 5.66 21.77
C SER A 293 -4.15 4.67 20.71
N SER A 294 -4.76 3.49 20.61
CA SER A 294 -4.43 2.48 19.60
C SER A 294 -4.80 2.97 18.20
N LEU A 295 -5.99 3.56 18.01
CA LEU A 295 -6.41 4.12 16.74
C LEU A 295 -5.44 5.20 16.26
N PHE A 296 -5.08 6.15 17.15
CA PHE A 296 -4.12 7.19 16.81
C PHE A 296 -2.73 6.64 16.48
N PHE A 297 -2.28 5.64 17.23
CA PHE A 297 -0.99 4.99 16.95
C PHE A 297 -1.01 4.20 15.63
N ILE A 298 -2.10 3.52 15.33
CA ILE A 298 -2.29 2.83 14.04
C ILE A 298 -2.31 3.83 12.89
N ILE A 299 -2.90 5.02 13.04
CA ILE A 299 -2.83 6.12 12.06
C ILE A 299 -1.36 6.45 11.73
N ILE A 300 -0.48 6.54 12.73
CA ILE A 300 0.95 6.78 12.51
C ILE A 300 1.60 5.63 11.74
N LEU A 301 1.27 4.37 12.08
CA LEU A 301 1.79 3.21 11.35
C LEU A 301 1.28 3.16 9.90
N MET A 302 0.00 3.48 9.66
CA MET A 302 -0.61 3.53 8.33
C MET A 302 0.00 4.63 7.44
N PHE A 303 0.36 5.77 8.05
CA PHE A 303 1.04 6.85 7.34
C PHE A 303 2.41 6.39 6.81
N ILE A 304 3.15 5.57 7.60
CA ILE A 304 4.40 4.94 7.18
C ILE A 304 4.05 3.64 6.46
N GLY A 305 3.76 3.74 5.18
CA GLY A 305 3.33 2.63 4.34
C GLY A 305 4.43 1.59 4.04
N ALA A 306 4.33 0.94 2.89
CA ALA A 306 5.25 -0.11 2.47
C ALA A 306 6.57 0.44 1.91
N SER A 307 7.50 -0.46 1.57
CA SER A 307 8.83 -0.11 1.06
C SER A 307 8.79 0.30 -0.43
N PRO A 308 9.79 1.02 -0.94
CA PRO A 308 9.87 1.34 -2.36
C PRO A 308 9.89 0.09 -3.24
N GLY A 309 9.18 0.12 -4.36
CA GLY A 309 9.09 -1.01 -5.29
C GLY A 309 8.36 -2.23 -4.72
N SER A 310 7.41 -2.04 -3.80
CA SER A 310 6.50 -3.04 -3.24
C SER A 310 5.07 -2.87 -3.78
N CYS A 311 4.20 -3.79 -3.36
CA CYS A 311 2.78 -3.73 -3.70
C CYS A 311 2.01 -2.62 -2.95
N GLY A 312 2.48 -2.12 -1.79
CA GLY A 312 1.79 -1.14 -0.97
C GLY A 312 2.05 0.32 -1.35
N GLY A 313 1.15 1.24 -0.95
CA GLY A 313 1.23 2.69 -1.16
C GLY A 313 1.80 3.48 0.03
N GLY A 314 1.30 4.68 0.24
CA GLY A 314 1.69 5.57 1.35
C GLY A 314 3.11 6.11 1.30
N VAL A 315 3.52 6.79 2.39
CA VAL A 315 4.89 7.29 2.58
C VAL A 315 5.83 6.10 2.78
N LYS A 316 6.86 6.00 1.96
CA LYS A 316 7.73 4.81 1.94
C LYS A 316 8.60 4.70 3.19
N THR A 317 8.88 3.45 3.62
CA THR A 317 9.76 3.16 4.78
C THR A 317 11.11 3.86 4.69
N THR A 318 11.70 3.98 3.50
CA THR A 318 12.96 4.71 3.29
C THR A 318 12.80 6.20 3.51
N THR A 319 11.66 6.79 3.10
CA THR A 319 11.35 8.21 3.35
C THR A 319 11.27 8.47 4.85
N ALA A 320 10.53 7.63 5.60
CA ALA A 320 10.46 7.72 7.06
C ALA A 320 11.84 7.56 7.71
N GLY A 321 12.65 6.61 7.24
CA GLY A 321 14.03 6.42 7.71
C GLY A 321 14.92 7.64 7.49
N VAL A 322 14.81 8.31 6.33
CA VAL A 322 15.55 9.54 6.02
C VAL A 322 15.10 10.71 6.91
N ILE A 323 13.77 10.88 7.09
CA ILE A 323 13.22 11.95 7.97
C ILE A 323 13.69 11.73 9.41
N PHE A 324 13.62 10.49 9.93
CA PHE A 324 14.10 10.18 11.28
C PHE A 324 15.61 10.45 11.45
N ALA A 325 16.42 10.07 10.45
CA ALA A 325 17.85 10.33 10.46
C ALA A 325 18.17 11.84 10.40
N MET A 326 17.40 12.60 9.62
CA MET A 326 17.51 14.07 9.54
C MET A 326 17.19 14.70 10.89
N LEU A 327 16.08 14.32 11.53
CA LEU A 327 15.74 14.83 12.86
C LEU A 327 16.85 14.53 13.87
N ARG A 328 17.34 13.27 13.90
CA ARG A 328 18.44 12.88 14.77
C ARG A 328 19.71 13.70 14.52
N ALA A 329 20.06 13.97 13.24
CA ALA A 329 21.22 14.78 12.88
C ALA A 329 21.06 16.21 13.41
N ARG A 330 19.88 16.82 13.28
CA ARG A 330 19.59 18.17 13.78
C ARG A 330 19.65 18.25 15.31
N PHE A 331 19.07 17.26 16.03
CA PHE A 331 19.20 17.18 17.49
C PHE A 331 20.65 17.01 17.97
N GLN A 332 21.53 16.45 17.13
CA GLN A 332 22.96 16.31 17.40
C GLN A 332 23.82 17.45 16.87
N ASN A 333 23.22 18.54 16.38
CA ASN A 333 23.89 19.69 15.72
C ASN A 333 24.81 19.24 14.57
N ARG A 334 24.44 18.22 13.83
CA ARG A 334 25.18 17.74 12.64
C ARG A 334 24.57 18.33 11.38
N GLU A 335 25.43 18.80 10.48
CA GLU A 335 24.99 19.29 9.17
C GLU A 335 24.60 18.12 8.25
N ASP A 336 25.37 17.06 8.29
CA ASP A 336 25.18 15.88 7.43
C ASP A 336 24.19 14.87 7.98
N VAL A 337 23.28 14.42 7.12
CA VAL A 337 22.35 13.33 7.42
C VAL A 337 23.01 11.99 7.11
N ASN A 338 23.27 11.19 8.15
CA ASN A 338 23.97 9.92 8.01
C ASN A 338 23.08 8.73 8.46
N ILE A 339 23.06 7.65 7.65
CA ILE A 339 22.41 6.37 7.98
C ILE A 339 23.44 5.25 7.78
N LEU A 340 23.63 4.37 8.77
CA LEU A 340 24.56 3.22 8.68
C LEU A 340 25.95 3.64 8.16
N ASN A 341 26.52 4.72 8.71
CA ASN A 341 27.82 5.29 8.35
C ASN A 341 27.95 5.74 6.88
N ARG A 342 26.83 6.08 6.23
CA ARG A 342 26.81 6.66 4.88
C ARG A 342 26.04 7.98 4.87
N ARG A 343 26.61 9.00 4.23
CA ARG A 343 25.96 10.30 4.01
C ARG A 343 24.84 10.18 3.01
N ILE A 344 23.68 10.75 3.31
CA ILE A 344 22.55 10.87 2.41
C ILE A 344 22.66 12.19 1.64
N PRO A 345 22.57 12.19 0.31
CA PRO A 345 22.57 13.40 -0.50
C PRO A 345 21.43 14.36 -0.13
N GLU A 346 21.68 15.66 -0.18
CA GLU A 346 20.69 16.69 0.21
C GLU A 346 19.44 16.68 -0.68
N ASP A 347 19.57 16.36 -1.96
CA ASP A 347 18.45 16.22 -2.88
C ASP A 347 17.48 15.10 -2.46
N ILE A 348 18.00 14.00 -1.88
CA ILE A 348 17.18 12.90 -1.34
C ILE A 348 16.46 13.36 -0.06
N VAL A 349 17.15 14.09 0.82
CA VAL A 349 16.56 14.65 2.04
C VAL A 349 15.43 15.63 1.68
N SER A 350 15.69 16.56 0.76
CA SER A 350 14.69 17.53 0.28
C SER A 350 13.48 16.85 -0.35
N LYS A 351 13.67 15.80 -1.16
CA LYS A 351 12.56 14.99 -1.71
C LYS A 351 11.76 14.31 -0.59
N ALA A 352 12.42 13.74 0.42
CA ALA A 352 11.76 13.09 1.55
C ALA A 352 10.88 14.08 2.32
N ILE A 353 11.38 15.27 2.59
CA ILE A 353 10.63 16.37 3.23
C ILE A 353 9.42 16.73 2.37
N SER A 354 9.61 16.99 1.08
CA SER A 354 8.54 17.39 0.15
C SER A 354 7.42 16.33 0.09
N VAL A 355 7.77 15.04 -0.04
CA VAL A 355 6.80 13.95 -0.05
C VAL A 355 6.00 13.93 1.25
N THR A 356 6.66 14.06 2.40
CA THR A 356 6.01 14.04 3.72
C THR A 356 5.04 15.21 3.88
N PHE A 357 5.45 16.43 3.55
CA PHE A 357 4.59 17.61 3.64
C PHE A 357 3.38 17.52 2.70
N PHE A 358 3.57 17.12 1.43
CA PHE A 358 2.46 16.92 0.51
C PHE A 358 1.49 15.83 0.98
N SER A 359 2.02 14.76 1.58
CA SER A 359 1.18 13.69 2.13
C SER A 359 0.31 14.19 3.27
N ILE A 360 0.89 14.93 4.23
CA ILE A 360 0.16 15.54 5.35
C ILE A 360 -0.89 16.52 4.83
N PHE A 361 -0.52 17.37 3.86
CA PHE A 361 -1.45 18.34 3.27
C PHE A 361 -2.67 17.65 2.64
N ILE A 362 -2.47 16.59 1.86
CA ILE A 362 -3.56 15.85 1.23
C ILE A 362 -4.46 15.19 2.27
N ILE A 363 -3.87 14.59 3.31
CA ILE A 363 -4.64 13.96 4.41
C ILE A 363 -5.48 15.01 5.13
N LEU A 364 -4.89 16.14 5.51
CA LEU A 364 -5.63 17.21 6.20
C LEU A 364 -6.73 17.78 5.32
N LEU A 365 -6.46 18.04 4.05
CA LEU A 365 -7.45 18.53 3.10
C LEU A 365 -8.62 17.54 2.94
N SER A 366 -8.32 16.25 2.73
CA SER A 366 -9.35 15.22 2.60
C SER A 366 -10.17 15.06 3.88
N THR A 367 -9.53 15.13 5.06
CA THR A 367 -10.23 15.08 6.34
C THR A 367 -11.17 16.26 6.50
N ILE A 368 -10.71 17.49 6.20
CA ILE A 368 -11.57 18.70 6.25
C ILE A 368 -12.76 18.57 5.31
N LEU A 369 -12.55 18.12 4.07
CA LEU A 369 -13.62 17.98 3.09
C LEU A 369 -14.69 16.97 3.54
N ILE A 370 -14.27 15.81 4.09
CA ILE A 370 -15.20 14.79 4.58
C ILE A 370 -15.94 15.31 5.84
N THR A 371 -15.21 15.84 6.82
CA THR A 371 -15.84 16.35 8.06
C THR A 371 -16.82 17.48 7.78
N THR A 372 -16.54 18.36 6.81
CA THR A 372 -17.44 19.46 6.44
C THR A 372 -18.78 18.94 5.89
N VAL A 373 -18.79 17.81 5.17
CA VAL A 373 -20.01 17.29 4.58
C VAL A 373 -20.74 16.31 5.51
N GLU A 374 -19.96 15.40 6.14
CA GLU A 374 -20.54 14.33 6.98
C GLU A 374 -20.98 14.83 8.36
N MET A 375 -20.44 15.96 8.84
CA MET A 375 -20.68 16.49 10.18
C MET A 375 -21.26 17.90 10.16
N HIS A 376 -21.82 18.34 9.03
CA HIS A 376 -22.29 19.71 8.81
C HIS A 376 -23.26 20.19 9.90
N ASP A 377 -24.19 19.32 10.32
CA ASP A 377 -25.26 19.66 11.27
C ASP A 377 -24.99 19.20 12.71
N LEU A 378 -23.78 18.64 12.96
CA LEU A 378 -23.41 18.08 14.26
C LEU A 378 -22.56 19.06 15.06
N SER A 379 -22.92 19.29 16.32
CA SER A 379 -22.06 20.00 17.26
C SER A 379 -20.82 19.19 17.60
N HIS A 380 -19.77 19.84 18.13
CA HIS A 380 -18.57 19.13 18.60
C HIS A 380 -18.89 18.05 19.64
N GLN A 381 -19.93 18.23 20.44
CA GLN A 381 -20.32 17.25 21.46
C GLN A 381 -20.96 15.99 20.84
N GLU A 382 -21.78 16.17 19.81
CA GLU A 382 -22.47 15.08 19.08
C GLU A 382 -21.51 14.31 18.16
N SER A 383 -20.50 14.99 17.62
CA SER A 383 -19.51 14.41 16.72
C SER A 383 -18.29 13.79 17.44
N ARG A 384 -18.37 13.57 18.76
CA ARG A 384 -17.27 12.98 19.52
C ARG A 384 -16.90 11.59 18.99
N GLY A 385 -15.62 11.41 18.65
CA GLY A 385 -15.09 10.18 18.06
C GLY A 385 -15.07 10.20 16.53
N LEU A 386 -16.08 10.79 15.88
CA LEU A 386 -16.20 10.81 14.40
C LEU A 386 -14.98 11.48 13.70
N PHE A 387 -14.39 12.50 14.32
CA PHE A 387 -13.18 13.12 13.79
C PHE A 387 -12.01 12.13 13.71
N LEU A 388 -11.77 11.36 14.78
CA LEU A 388 -10.70 10.36 14.80
C LEU A 388 -10.98 9.23 13.81
N GLU A 389 -12.23 8.79 13.70
CA GLU A 389 -12.67 7.78 12.72
C GLU A 389 -12.47 8.29 11.30
N THR A 390 -12.90 9.53 10.99
CA THR A 390 -12.69 10.15 9.68
C THR A 390 -11.20 10.26 9.34
N LEU A 391 -10.38 10.72 10.28
CA LEU A 391 -8.93 10.79 10.08
C LEU A 391 -8.34 9.39 9.85
N PHE A 392 -8.82 8.38 10.56
CA PHE A 392 -8.41 6.98 10.39
C PHE A 392 -8.72 6.47 8.97
N GLU A 393 -9.96 6.68 8.48
CA GLU A 393 -10.37 6.30 7.13
C GLU A 393 -9.56 7.02 6.04
N VAL A 394 -9.34 8.33 6.20
CA VAL A 394 -8.55 9.12 5.25
C VAL A 394 -7.09 8.66 5.20
N VAL A 395 -6.47 8.42 6.37
CA VAL A 395 -5.09 7.93 6.41
C VAL A 395 -5.00 6.50 5.89
N SER A 396 -5.99 5.66 6.17
CA SER A 396 -6.10 4.31 5.59
C SER A 396 -6.22 4.36 4.07
N ALA A 397 -7.05 5.26 3.53
CA ALA A 397 -7.19 5.49 2.09
C ALA A 397 -5.88 6.00 1.46
N PHE A 398 -5.26 7.03 2.05
CA PHE A 398 -3.99 7.59 1.57
C PHE A 398 -2.84 6.58 1.65
N GLY A 399 -2.73 5.88 2.76
CA GLY A 399 -1.73 4.82 2.97
C GLY A 399 -1.97 3.60 2.09
N THR A 400 -3.14 3.51 1.43
CA THR A 400 -3.64 2.29 0.76
C THR A 400 -3.58 1.08 1.69
N VAL A 401 -4.13 1.23 2.89
CA VAL A 401 -4.05 0.23 3.97
C VAL A 401 -5.27 -0.67 4.01
N GLY A 402 -6.48 -0.09 3.99
CA GLY A 402 -7.73 -0.84 3.97
C GLY A 402 -8.34 -1.16 5.34
N LEU A 403 -7.69 -0.80 6.44
CA LEU A 403 -8.31 -0.86 7.75
C LEU A 403 -9.40 0.20 7.86
N SER A 404 -10.52 -0.16 8.46
CA SER A 404 -11.68 0.71 8.64
C SER A 404 -12.26 0.58 10.04
N THR A 405 -12.74 1.66 10.59
CA THR A 405 -13.56 1.68 11.81
C THR A 405 -15.03 1.35 11.54
N GLY A 406 -15.41 1.15 10.25
CA GLY A 406 -16.76 0.91 9.81
C GLY A 406 -17.47 2.16 9.26
N LEU A 407 -16.78 3.29 9.17
CA LEU A 407 -17.35 4.54 8.66
C LEU A 407 -17.54 4.52 7.14
N THR A 408 -16.62 3.90 6.38
CA THR A 408 -16.59 3.93 4.90
C THR A 408 -17.92 3.57 4.22
N PRO A 409 -18.67 2.50 4.58
CA PRO A 409 -19.94 2.17 3.94
C PRO A 409 -21.02 3.25 4.12
N ASN A 410 -20.95 3.98 5.24
CA ASN A 410 -21.96 4.96 5.65
C ASN A 410 -21.71 6.37 5.10
N LEU A 411 -20.56 6.60 4.43
CA LEU A 411 -20.24 7.89 3.85
C LEU A 411 -21.21 8.28 2.72
N THR A 412 -21.45 9.57 2.59
CA THR A 412 -22.16 10.15 1.45
C THR A 412 -21.42 9.89 0.14
N VAL A 413 -22.09 10.13 -0.99
CA VAL A 413 -21.46 10.05 -2.32
C VAL A 413 -20.21 10.93 -2.43
N PHE A 414 -20.26 12.13 -1.82
CA PHE A 414 -19.14 13.05 -1.81
C PHE A 414 -17.98 12.52 -0.95
N GLY A 415 -18.25 12.00 0.26
CA GLY A 415 -17.23 11.40 1.12
C GLY A 415 -16.54 10.21 0.44
N LYS A 416 -17.32 9.32 -0.20
CA LYS A 416 -16.78 8.22 -1.00
C LYS A 416 -15.90 8.72 -2.14
N PHE A 417 -16.30 9.79 -2.84
CA PHE A 417 -15.52 10.38 -3.93
C PHE A 417 -14.18 10.96 -3.42
N VAL A 418 -14.17 11.65 -2.28
CA VAL A 418 -12.94 12.17 -1.66
C VAL A 418 -12.00 11.01 -1.30
N LEU A 419 -12.51 9.90 -0.75
CA LEU A 419 -11.69 8.73 -0.46
C LEU A 419 -11.15 8.08 -1.75
N ILE A 420 -11.93 8.00 -2.84
CA ILE A 420 -11.48 7.51 -4.16
C ILE A 420 -10.26 8.30 -4.63
N VAL A 421 -10.35 9.63 -4.59
CA VAL A 421 -9.23 10.51 -4.98
C VAL A 421 -8.03 10.31 -4.05
N THR A 422 -8.27 10.20 -2.75
CA THR A 422 -7.22 9.99 -1.74
C THR A 422 -6.49 8.67 -1.93
N MET A 423 -7.20 7.55 -2.18
CA MET A 423 -6.62 6.25 -2.52
C MET A 423 -5.75 6.32 -3.78
N PHE A 424 -6.26 6.98 -4.80
CA PHE A 424 -5.55 7.16 -6.07
C PHE A 424 -4.25 7.95 -5.89
N VAL A 425 -4.30 9.07 -5.15
CA VAL A 425 -3.12 9.91 -4.85
C VAL A 425 -2.10 9.13 -4.02
N GLY A 426 -2.55 8.40 -3.01
CA GLY A 426 -1.71 7.56 -2.17
C GLY A 426 -1.00 6.45 -2.95
N ARG A 427 -1.68 5.86 -3.94
CA ARG A 427 -1.12 4.80 -4.80
C ARG A 427 -0.09 5.30 -5.79
N VAL A 428 -0.43 6.35 -6.55
CA VAL A 428 0.45 6.93 -7.58
C VAL A 428 1.64 7.65 -6.94
N GLY A 429 1.44 8.18 -5.74
CA GLY A 429 2.40 8.98 -4.99
C GLY A 429 2.24 10.48 -5.24
N PRO A 430 2.24 11.30 -4.17
CA PRO A 430 1.97 12.73 -4.25
C PRO A 430 2.99 13.47 -5.12
N LEU A 431 4.27 13.08 -5.09
CA LEU A 431 5.31 13.69 -5.91
C LEU A 431 5.10 13.43 -7.42
N THR A 432 4.67 12.22 -7.77
CA THR A 432 4.39 11.86 -9.18
C THR A 432 3.24 12.70 -9.73
N ILE A 433 2.21 12.95 -8.93
CA ILE A 433 1.08 13.80 -9.30
C ILE A 433 1.53 15.25 -9.43
N ALA A 434 2.31 15.76 -8.49
CA ALA A 434 2.86 17.10 -8.56
C ALA A 434 3.71 17.31 -9.83
N LEU A 435 4.55 16.34 -10.19
CA LEU A 435 5.37 16.39 -11.41
C LEU A 435 4.54 16.24 -12.70
N ALA A 436 3.40 15.57 -12.65
CA ALA A 436 2.51 15.43 -13.81
C ALA A 436 1.73 16.74 -14.10
N ILE A 437 1.36 17.48 -13.04
CA ILE A 437 0.66 18.77 -13.13
C ILE A 437 1.67 19.90 -13.43
N GLY A 438 2.82 19.89 -12.73
CA GLY A 438 3.85 20.92 -12.88
C GLY A 438 4.66 20.80 -14.17
N ASN A 439 4.90 21.92 -14.82
CA ASN A 439 5.90 22.00 -15.90
C ASN A 439 7.28 22.20 -15.25
N ARG A 440 8.23 21.31 -15.54
CA ARG A 440 9.62 21.45 -15.07
C ARG A 440 10.23 22.71 -15.68
N GLN A 441 10.26 23.79 -14.91
CA GLN A 441 10.97 25.02 -15.29
C GLN A 441 12.43 24.85 -14.82
N ILE A 442 13.35 24.79 -15.77
CA ILE A 442 14.78 24.87 -15.47
C ILE A 442 15.10 26.35 -15.41
N SER A 443 15.26 26.87 -14.20
CA SER A 443 15.76 28.25 -14.03
C SER A 443 17.19 28.32 -14.58
N LYS A 444 17.42 29.24 -15.52
CA LYS A 444 18.76 29.48 -16.10
C LYS A 444 19.61 30.40 -15.24
N PHE A 445 19.08 30.97 -14.17
CA PHE A 445 19.74 31.87 -13.26
C PHE A 445 19.35 31.56 -11.81
N LYS A 446 20.20 31.89 -10.88
CA LYS A 446 19.94 31.83 -9.45
C LYS A 446 19.80 33.27 -8.93
N PHE A 447 18.81 33.51 -8.08
CA PHE A 447 18.67 34.76 -7.37
C PHE A 447 19.74 34.91 -6.27
N ALA A 448 20.04 36.15 -5.85
CA ALA A 448 20.90 36.40 -4.72
C ALA A 448 20.33 35.72 -3.45
N GLN A 449 21.24 35.25 -2.59
CA GLN A 449 20.85 34.63 -1.31
C GLN A 449 20.77 35.73 -0.24
N GLU A 450 19.65 35.77 0.45
CA GLU A 450 19.46 36.57 1.65
C GLU A 450 19.23 35.69 2.87
N LYS A 451 19.69 36.16 4.04
CA LYS A 451 19.49 35.44 5.31
C LYS A 451 18.12 35.80 5.87
N LEU A 452 17.34 34.77 6.17
CA LEU A 452 16.05 34.88 6.85
C LEU A 452 16.18 34.30 8.27
N LEU A 453 15.63 35.01 9.25
CA LEU A 453 15.53 34.49 10.62
C LEU A 453 14.43 33.42 10.66
N ILE A 454 14.81 32.23 11.08
CA ILE A 454 13.90 31.12 11.33
C ILE A 454 14.00 30.83 12.83
N GLY A 455 12.85 30.88 13.53
CA GLY A 455 12.73 30.71 14.98
C GLY A 455 13.19 29.37 15.51
#